data_fbf915b2c263d18f5e9af0c546357dc7
#
_entry.id   fbf915b2c263d18f5e9af0c546357dc7
#
_cell.length_a   1.000
_cell.length_b   1.000
_cell.length_c   1.000
_cell.angle_alpha   90.00
_cell.angle_beta   90.00
_cell.angle_gamma   90.00
#
_symmetry.space_group_name_H-M   'P 1'
#
loop_
_entity.id
_entity.type
_entity.pdbx_description
1 polymer ?
#
loop_
_entity_poly.entity_id
_entity_poly.type
_entity_poly.pdbx_seq_one_letter_code
_entity_poly.pdbx_strand_id
1 'polypeptide(L)'
;GTDEHAQKNVEAAAKVGEADVKKYVDQMSAVWRETWTAMGLTVDRFIRTTEADHKKGVEQFWQLSKASGDIYEGEYHGLYCTGCEEYKKEDDLVDGKCPLHNRLPEELAEKNYFFRLTKYRQAILDHIDANPEFIQPTSRRNEVRSYVDKFMSDISISRETVKWGIAVPGDESQRIYVWFDALINYLTGVGYGTDAVQFEKYWPADLQLVGKDIIKFHCALWPAMLMSAGLTLPKTVFAHGFFTIDGAKISKSLGNAIDPVELANDFGMDAMRYFLMREISFGEDGDFSRARLEQRYDGELANELGNLVNRVLTMAQKYGYATQPVINKPADDFSDAYRQAMEEIRLHDALNEVMKLVREANQLIEVKAPWKLAKEGKNDQLNATLKTLLEMITRVGSMLAPFMPTTSERIAAQLQSMQPEPLFPRRELTPL
;
A
#
# COMPACT_ATOMS: atom_id res chain seq x y z
N GLY A 1 -4.83 -7.01 -7.05
CA GLY A 1 -4.89 -8.31 -7.72
C GLY A 1 -4.58 -9.47 -6.80
N THR A 2 -4.64 -10.69 -7.35
CA THR A 2 -4.36 -11.92 -6.60
C THR A 2 -3.30 -12.76 -7.31
N ASP A 3 -2.30 -13.20 -6.52
CA ASP A 3 -1.37 -14.25 -6.88
C ASP A 3 -2.00 -15.61 -6.55
N GLU A 4 -2.26 -16.42 -7.58
CA GLU A 4 -3.11 -17.59 -7.46
C GLU A 4 -2.37 -18.93 -7.67
N HIS A 5 -1.15 -18.92 -8.20
CA HIS A 5 -0.39 -20.13 -8.53
C HIS A 5 0.49 -20.68 -7.39
N ALA A 6 0.30 -20.14 -6.18
CA ALA A 6 1.02 -20.54 -4.99
C ALA A 6 0.62 -21.93 -4.49
N GLN A 7 1.57 -22.76 -4.04
CA GLN A 7 1.31 -24.08 -3.44
C GLN A 7 0.38 -23.98 -2.20
N LYS A 8 0.48 -22.89 -1.44
CA LYS A 8 -0.42 -22.62 -0.30
C LYS A 8 -1.89 -22.55 -0.69
N ASN A 9 -2.23 -22.19 -1.94
CA ASN A 9 -3.63 -22.18 -2.42
C ASN A 9 -4.14 -23.61 -2.63
N VAL A 10 -3.28 -24.53 -3.09
CA VAL A 10 -3.61 -25.97 -3.19
C VAL A 10 -3.90 -26.55 -1.80
N GLU A 11 -3.03 -26.26 -0.82
CA GLU A 11 -3.22 -26.71 0.56
C GLU A 11 -4.47 -26.11 1.19
N ALA A 12 -4.75 -24.83 0.92
CA ALA A 12 -5.93 -24.15 1.46
C ALA A 12 -7.24 -24.70 0.85
N ALA A 13 -7.27 -24.96 -0.46
CA ALA A 13 -8.39 -25.60 -1.14
C ALA A 13 -8.67 -26.99 -0.54
N ALA A 14 -7.63 -27.80 -0.37
CA ALA A 14 -7.75 -29.12 0.25
C ALA A 14 -8.29 -29.10 1.68
N LYS A 15 -7.87 -28.10 2.49
CA LYS A 15 -8.35 -27.92 3.87
C LYS A 15 -9.84 -27.64 3.97
N VAL A 16 -10.42 -26.97 2.98
CA VAL A 16 -11.86 -26.68 2.93
C VAL A 16 -12.64 -27.73 2.13
N GLY A 17 -11.98 -28.80 1.67
CA GLY A 17 -12.60 -29.89 0.91
C GLY A 17 -12.89 -29.57 -0.57
N GLU A 18 -12.29 -28.50 -1.12
CA GLU A 18 -12.43 -28.16 -2.52
C GLU A 18 -11.30 -28.83 -3.34
N ALA A 19 -11.69 -29.72 -4.24
CA ALA A 19 -10.73 -30.45 -5.09
C ALA A 19 -10.26 -29.63 -6.30
N ASP A 20 -11.06 -28.68 -6.76
CA ASP A 20 -10.74 -27.77 -7.85
C ASP A 20 -10.09 -26.49 -7.32
N VAL A 21 -8.76 -26.43 -7.41
CA VAL A 21 -7.98 -25.24 -6.98
C VAL A 21 -8.41 -24.00 -7.73
N LYS A 22 -8.75 -24.10 -9.03
CA LYS A 22 -9.22 -22.94 -9.81
C LYS A 22 -10.48 -22.35 -9.23
N LYS A 23 -11.45 -23.19 -8.88
CA LYS A 23 -12.70 -22.75 -8.25
C LYS A 23 -12.44 -22.10 -6.89
N TYR A 24 -11.53 -22.65 -6.08
CA TYR A 24 -11.15 -22.06 -4.80
C TYR A 24 -10.57 -20.66 -4.97
N VAL A 25 -9.60 -20.46 -5.87
CA VAL A 25 -8.97 -19.15 -6.07
C VAL A 25 -9.93 -18.15 -6.73
N ASP A 26 -10.90 -18.59 -7.54
CA ASP A 26 -11.98 -17.75 -8.06
C ASP A 26 -12.84 -17.17 -6.94
N GLN A 27 -13.23 -18.01 -5.97
CA GLN A 27 -13.98 -17.60 -4.81
C GLN A 27 -13.19 -16.61 -3.94
N MET A 28 -11.92 -16.93 -3.66
CA MET A 28 -11.07 -16.04 -2.86
C MET A 28 -10.82 -14.70 -3.53
N SER A 29 -10.60 -14.69 -4.84
CA SER A 29 -10.46 -13.44 -5.61
C SER A 29 -11.73 -12.59 -5.58
N ALA A 30 -12.91 -13.21 -5.62
CA ALA A 30 -14.18 -12.51 -5.47
C ALA A 30 -14.32 -11.87 -4.09
N VAL A 31 -14.00 -12.60 -3.00
CA VAL A 31 -13.98 -12.07 -1.62
C VAL A 31 -13.06 -10.86 -1.50
N TRP A 32 -11.85 -10.91 -2.04
CA TRP A 32 -10.92 -9.78 -2.03
C TRP A 32 -11.50 -8.56 -2.74
N ARG A 33 -12.10 -8.77 -3.91
CA ARG A 33 -12.70 -7.67 -4.69
C ARG A 33 -13.89 -7.04 -3.97
N GLU A 34 -14.75 -7.86 -3.39
CA GLU A 34 -15.90 -7.41 -2.59
C GLU A 34 -15.46 -6.62 -1.36
N THR A 35 -14.44 -7.12 -0.63
CA THR A 35 -13.86 -6.42 0.52
C THR A 35 -13.31 -5.05 0.11
N TRP A 36 -12.54 -4.97 -0.98
CA TRP A 36 -12.02 -3.69 -1.46
C TRP A 36 -13.12 -2.71 -1.87
N THR A 37 -14.17 -3.23 -2.50
CA THR A 37 -15.36 -2.41 -2.85
C THR A 37 -16.07 -1.91 -1.59
N ALA A 38 -16.29 -2.76 -0.60
CA ALA A 38 -16.90 -2.39 0.68
C ALA A 38 -16.06 -1.35 1.45
N MET A 39 -14.74 -1.40 1.32
CA MET A 39 -13.82 -0.41 1.86
C MET A 39 -13.69 0.87 1.02
N GLY A 40 -14.42 1.01 -0.09
CA GLY A 40 -14.34 2.18 -0.97
C GLY A 40 -12.98 2.36 -1.64
N LEU A 41 -12.19 1.29 -1.81
CA LEU A 41 -10.90 1.36 -2.50
C LEU A 41 -11.14 1.43 -4.01
N THR A 42 -10.58 2.44 -4.65
CA THR A 42 -10.62 2.61 -6.12
C THR A 42 -9.47 1.86 -6.76
N VAL A 43 -9.78 1.03 -7.76
CA VAL A 43 -8.81 0.18 -8.45
C VAL A 43 -9.11 0.20 -9.94
N ASP A 44 -8.19 0.70 -10.76
CA ASP A 44 -8.36 0.73 -12.22
C ASP A 44 -8.22 -0.66 -12.83
N ARG A 45 -7.32 -1.49 -12.31
CA ARG A 45 -7.09 -2.86 -12.77
C ARG A 45 -6.86 -3.81 -11.59
N PHE A 46 -7.72 -4.81 -11.46
CA PHE A 46 -7.54 -5.92 -10.52
C PHE A 46 -7.06 -7.15 -11.30
N ILE A 47 -5.75 -7.35 -11.37
CA ILE A 47 -5.10 -8.45 -12.12
C ILE A 47 -5.18 -9.76 -11.34
N ARG A 48 -5.34 -10.88 -12.07
CA ARG A 48 -5.26 -12.24 -11.52
C ARG A 48 -4.25 -13.05 -12.31
N THR A 49 -3.36 -13.76 -11.65
CA THR A 49 -2.32 -14.53 -12.35
C THR A 49 -2.89 -15.73 -13.13
N THR A 50 -4.14 -16.13 -12.88
CA THR A 50 -4.86 -17.15 -13.67
C THR A 50 -5.52 -16.60 -14.94
N GLU A 51 -5.51 -15.30 -15.21
CA GLU A 51 -6.06 -14.72 -16.43
C GLU A 51 -5.26 -15.15 -17.67
N ALA A 52 -5.94 -15.29 -18.80
CA ALA A 52 -5.32 -15.74 -20.06
C ALA A 52 -4.23 -14.76 -20.54
N ASP A 53 -4.50 -13.46 -20.43
CA ASP A 53 -3.56 -12.40 -20.83
C ASP A 53 -2.29 -12.44 -19.98
N HIS A 54 -2.44 -12.69 -18.67
CA HIS A 54 -1.29 -12.85 -17.79
C HIS A 54 -0.44 -14.05 -18.19
N LYS A 55 -1.05 -15.23 -18.37
CA LYS A 55 -0.34 -16.44 -18.79
C LYS A 55 0.42 -16.24 -20.11
N LYS A 56 -0.22 -15.61 -21.10
CA LYS A 56 0.42 -15.26 -22.37
C LYS A 56 1.64 -14.34 -22.17
N GLY A 57 1.51 -13.32 -21.32
CA GLY A 57 2.63 -12.43 -21.00
C GLY A 57 3.78 -13.16 -20.30
N VAL A 58 3.47 -14.09 -19.38
CA VAL A 58 4.48 -14.91 -18.69
C VAL A 58 5.22 -15.83 -19.70
N GLU A 59 4.51 -16.48 -20.59
CA GLU A 59 5.11 -17.31 -21.63
C GLU A 59 6.04 -16.50 -22.54
N GLN A 60 5.60 -15.33 -22.98
CA GLN A 60 6.42 -14.40 -23.78
C GLN A 60 7.68 -13.96 -23.02
N PHE A 61 7.53 -13.59 -21.75
CA PHE A 61 8.63 -13.14 -20.90
C PHE A 61 9.65 -14.28 -20.68
N TRP A 62 9.17 -15.50 -20.43
CA TRP A 62 10.02 -16.69 -20.30
C TRP A 62 10.86 -16.91 -21.57
N GLN A 63 10.25 -16.82 -22.75
CA GLN A 63 10.97 -16.98 -24.02
C GLN A 63 12.05 -15.91 -24.22
N LEU A 64 11.80 -14.66 -23.85
CA LEU A 64 12.81 -13.60 -23.92
C LEU A 64 13.98 -13.89 -22.99
N SER A 65 13.73 -14.26 -21.74
CA SER A 65 14.78 -14.58 -20.77
C SER A 65 15.56 -15.85 -21.17
N LYS A 66 14.90 -16.82 -21.81
CA LYS A 66 15.56 -18.01 -22.36
C LYS A 66 16.45 -17.65 -23.56
N ALA A 67 15.97 -16.81 -24.46
CA ALA A 67 16.74 -16.35 -25.63
C ALA A 67 17.96 -15.52 -25.23
N SER A 68 17.92 -14.79 -24.10
CA SER A 68 19.07 -14.07 -23.52
C SER A 68 20.10 -14.99 -22.86
N GLY A 69 19.85 -16.32 -22.84
CA GLY A 69 20.72 -17.29 -22.19
C GLY A 69 20.71 -17.25 -20.66
N ASP A 70 19.70 -16.63 -20.08
CA ASP A 70 19.60 -16.43 -18.63
C ASP A 70 18.83 -17.54 -17.92
N ILE A 71 18.18 -18.44 -18.66
CA ILE A 71 17.53 -19.62 -18.12
C ILE A 71 18.33 -20.87 -18.52
N TYR A 72 18.65 -21.71 -17.52
CA TYR A 72 19.38 -22.97 -17.72
C TYR A 72 18.80 -24.08 -16.85
N GLU A 73 18.99 -25.34 -17.24
CA GLU A 73 18.62 -26.51 -16.47
C GLU A 73 19.69 -26.84 -15.41
N GLY A 74 19.25 -27.24 -14.23
CA GLY A 74 20.13 -27.63 -13.13
C GLY A 74 19.43 -28.55 -12.14
N GLU A 75 20.21 -29.18 -11.26
CA GLU A 75 19.68 -29.96 -10.13
C GLU A 75 19.71 -29.09 -8.88
N TYR A 76 18.61 -29.08 -8.16
CA TYR A 76 18.52 -28.41 -6.87
C TYR A 76 18.39 -29.45 -5.75
N HIS A 77 19.21 -29.27 -4.72
CA HIS A 77 19.10 -29.99 -3.46
C HIS A 77 19.04 -28.95 -2.34
N GLY A 78 17.98 -28.96 -1.53
CA GLY A 78 17.89 -28.00 -0.43
C GLY A 78 16.59 -28.03 0.32
N LEU A 79 16.53 -27.21 1.37
CA LEU A 79 15.41 -27.09 2.29
C LEU A 79 14.40 -26.08 1.74
N TYR A 80 13.16 -26.49 1.53
CA TYR A 80 12.09 -25.65 0.99
C TYR A 80 11.03 -25.34 2.04
N CYS A 81 10.76 -24.05 2.25
CA CYS A 81 9.67 -23.62 3.12
C CYS A 81 8.43 -23.31 2.30
N THR A 82 7.40 -24.15 2.38
CA THR A 82 6.11 -23.97 1.68
C THR A 82 5.37 -22.68 2.10
N GLY A 83 5.62 -22.17 3.30
CA GLY A 83 5.02 -20.91 3.77
C GLY A 83 5.63 -19.66 3.12
N CYS A 84 6.96 -19.62 2.94
CA CYS A 84 7.66 -18.57 2.19
C CYS A 84 7.59 -18.81 0.68
N GLU A 85 7.35 -20.05 0.27
CA GLU A 85 7.55 -20.54 -1.10
C GLU A 85 8.98 -20.29 -1.60
N GLU A 86 9.96 -20.46 -0.69
CA GLU A 86 11.36 -20.13 -0.90
C GLU A 86 12.25 -21.25 -0.35
N TYR A 87 13.35 -21.49 -1.04
CA TYR A 87 14.41 -22.33 -0.50
C TYR A 87 15.16 -21.62 0.63
N LYS A 88 15.50 -22.37 1.66
CA LYS A 88 16.23 -21.91 2.85
C LYS A 88 17.58 -22.58 2.94
N LYS A 89 18.58 -21.85 3.41
CA LYS A 89 19.84 -22.41 3.87
C LYS A 89 19.69 -22.81 5.34
N GLU A 90 20.52 -23.72 5.82
CA GLU A 90 20.53 -24.09 7.25
C GLU A 90 20.71 -22.85 8.16
N ASP A 91 21.55 -21.90 7.75
CA ASP A 91 21.78 -20.64 8.46
C ASP A 91 20.56 -19.70 8.50
N ASP A 92 19.58 -19.92 7.65
CA ASP A 92 18.33 -19.13 7.60
C ASP A 92 17.27 -19.68 8.59
N LEU A 93 17.55 -20.80 9.26
CA LEU A 93 16.62 -21.47 10.14
C LEU A 93 16.93 -21.18 11.62
N VAL A 94 15.89 -21.10 12.44
CA VAL A 94 15.99 -21.03 13.90
C VAL A 94 15.40 -22.33 14.46
N ASP A 95 16.20 -23.05 15.22
CA ASP A 95 15.85 -24.39 15.74
C ASP A 95 15.38 -25.35 14.62
N GLY A 96 16.02 -25.29 13.46
CA GLY A 96 15.66 -26.09 12.27
C GLY A 96 14.38 -25.66 11.56
N LYS A 97 13.74 -24.57 11.98
CA LYS A 97 12.47 -24.09 11.43
C LYS A 97 12.63 -22.74 10.74
N CYS A 98 11.77 -22.49 9.75
CA CYS A 98 11.64 -21.18 9.15
C CYS A 98 11.16 -20.15 10.19
N PRO A 99 11.90 -19.06 10.46
CA PRO A 99 11.56 -18.09 11.49
C PRO A 99 10.26 -17.33 11.21
N LEU A 100 9.87 -17.18 9.92
CA LEU A 100 8.63 -16.48 9.54
C LEU A 100 7.39 -17.35 9.74
N HIS A 101 7.49 -18.66 9.53
CA HIS A 101 6.33 -19.56 9.51
C HIS A 101 6.34 -20.61 10.62
N ASN A 102 7.43 -20.70 11.42
CA ASN A 102 7.62 -21.67 12.48
C ASN A 102 7.38 -23.13 12.01
N ARG A 103 7.76 -23.44 10.75
CA ARG A 103 7.63 -24.76 10.10
C ARG A 103 9.00 -25.35 9.81
N LEU A 104 9.12 -26.67 9.94
CA LEU A 104 10.24 -27.42 9.38
C LEU A 104 10.16 -27.33 7.85
N PRO A 105 11.23 -26.92 7.15
CA PRO A 105 11.27 -26.99 5.71
C PRO A 105 11.37 -28.45 5.24
N GLU A 106 10.92 -28.68 4.01
CA GLU A 106 10.99 -29.98 3.34
C GLU A 106 12.30 -30.08 2.56
N GLU A 107 12.97 -31.22 2.64
CA GLU A 107 14.15 -31.50 1.83
C GLU A 107 13.68 -31.92 0.42
N LEU A 108 14.08 -31.14 -0.59
CA LEU A 108 13.72 -31.39 -2.00
C LEU A 108 14.98 -31.61 -2.82
N ALA A 109 14.89 -32.59 -3.73
CA ALA A 109 15.87 -32.85 -4.78
C ALA A 109 15.12 -32.91 -6.12
N GLU A 110 15.27 -31.87 -6.94
CA GLU A 110 14.53 -31.71 -8.20
C GLU A 110 15.43 -31.25 -9.35
N LYS A 111 15.09 -31.66 -10.56
CA LYS A 111 15.62 -31.03 -11.77
C LYS A 111 14.74 -29.84 -12.13
N ASN A 112 15.33 -28.66 -12.11
CA ASN A 112 14.59 -27.41 -12.30
C ASN A 112 15.28 -26.53 -13.34
N TYR A 113 14.54 -25.56 -13.84
CA TYR A 113 15.11 -24.42 -14.56
C TYR A 113 15.57 -23.38 -13.54
N PHE A 114 16.74 -22.78 -13.81
CA PHE A 114 17.35 -21.74 -13.00
C PHE A 114 17.46 -20.44 -13.80
N PHE A 115 17.36 -19.31 -13.10
CA PHE A 115 17.61 -17.99 -13.63
C PHE A 115 18.99 -17.50 -13.16
N ARG A 116 19.80 -16.99 -14.10
CA ARG A 116 21.16 -16.47 -13.85
C ARG A 116 21.12 -15.11 -13.12
N LEU A 117 20.55 -15.09 -11.93
CA LEU A 117 20.38 -13.88 -11.16
C LEU A 117 21.71 -13.19 -10.87
N THR A 118 22.76 -13.95 -10.59
CA THR A 118 24.11 -13.45 -10.29
C THR A 118 24.75 -12.67 -11.43
N LYS A 119 24.36 -12.92 -12.70
CA LYS A 119 24.80 -12.16 -13.87
C LYS A 119 24.48 -10.67 -13.74
N TYR A 120 23.41 -10.33 -13.07
CA TYR A 120 22.90 -8.97 -12.95
C TYR A 120 23.35 -8.24 -11.68
N ARG A 121 24.17 -8.88 -10.81
CA ARG A 121 24.64 -8.33 -9.53
C ARG A 121 25.17 -6.92 -9.66
N GLN A 122 26.16 -6.74 -10.52
CA GLN A 122 26.83 -5.43 -10.67
C GLN A 122 25.87 -4.38 -11.24
N ALA A 123 25.09 -4.73 -12.26
CA ALA A 123 24.13 -3.81 -12.86
C ALA A 123 23.06 -3.33 -11.86
N ILE A 124 22.60 -4.22 -10.96
CA ILE A 124 21.67 -3.86 -9.90
C ILE A 124 22.32 -2.94 -8.87
N LEU A 125 23.57 -3.23 -8.44
CA LEU A 125 24.30 -2.37 -7.51
C LEU A 125 24.53 -0.98 -8.11
N ASP A 126 24.96 -0.91 -9.35
CA ASP A 126 25.18 0.36 -10.08
C ASP A 126 23.87 1.16 -10.18
N HIS A 127 22.74 0.47 -10.46
CA HIS A 127 21.43 1.10 -10.52
C HIS A 127 20.99 1.65 -9.16
N ILE A 128 21.15 0.88 -8.07
CA ILE A 128 20.84 1.31 -6.69
C ILE A 128 21.69 2.52 -6.28
N ASP A 129 22.97 2.52 -6.66
CA ASP A 129 23.90 3.60 -6.29
C ASP A 129 23.66 4.87 -7.11
N ALA A 130 23.26 4.74 -8.38
CA ALA A 130 22.93 5.86 -9.25
C ALA A 130 21.55 6.47 -9.00
N ASN A 131 20.60 5.71 -8.43
CA ASN A 131 19.20 6.13 -8.22
C ASN A 131 18.81 5.95 -6.74
N PRO A 132 19.12 6.93 -5.88
CA PRO A 132 18.85 6.85 -4.42
C PRO A 132 17.38 6.63 -4.07
N GLU A 133 16.47 7.07 -4.94
CA GLU A 133 15.02 6.95 -4.80
C GLU A 133 14.47 5.59 -5.25
N PHE A 134 15.26 4.75 -5.92
CA PHE A 134 14.80 3.47 -6.46
C PHE A 134 14.25 2.54 -5.37
N ILE A 135 14.88 2.50 -4.19
CA ILE A 135 14.43 1.68 -3.06
C ILE A 135 14.18 2.56 -1.85
N GLN A 136 12.94 2.56 -1.37
CA GLN A 136 12.50 3.32 -0.20
C GLN A 136 11.85 2.42 0.87
N PRO A 137 11.98 2.77 2.16
CA PRO A 137 12.86 3.81 2.72
C PRO A 137 14.36 3.43 2.69
N THR A 138 15.22 4.36 3.03
CA THR A 138 16.70 4.19 2.97
C THR A 138 17.19 2.96 3.75
N SER A 139 16.56 2.61 4.87
CA SER A 139 16.90 1.41 5.64
C SER A 139 16.77 0.14 4.78
N ARG A 140 15.72 0.05 3.97
CA ARG A 140 15.46 -1.08 3.06
C ARG A 140 16.42 -1.08 1.86
N ARG A 141 16.77 0.10 1.35
CA ARG A 141 17.80 0.21 0.33
C ARG A 141 19.14 -0.39 0.80
N ASN A 142 19.55 -0.06 2.02
CA ASN A 142 20.79 -0.58 2.58
C ASN A 142 20.76 -2.11 2.79
N GLU A 143 19.61 -2.63 3.24
CA GLU A 143 19.37 -4.07 3.39
C GLU A 143 19.49 -4.81 2.05
N VAL A 144 18.77 -4.31 1.02
CA VAL A 144 18.79 -4.93 -0.31
C VAL A 144 20.18 -4.82 -0.96
N ARG A 145 20.82 -3.66 -0.86
CA ARG A 145 22.17 -3.46 -1.38
C ARG A 145 23.15 -4.48 -0.78
N SER A 146 23.10 -4.67 0.55
CA SER A 146 23.95 -5.66 1.22
C SER A 146 23.61 -7.10 0.78
N TYR A 147 22.33 -7.41 0.59
CA TYR A 147 21.89 -8.71 0.08
C TYR A 147 22.41 -8.97 -1.33
N VAL A 148 22.25 -8.03 -2.24
CA VAL A 148 22.72 -8.15 -3.64
C VAL A 148 24.23 -8.35 -3.69
N ASP A 149 24.98 -7.57 -2.92
CA ASP A 149 26.44 -7.63 -2.87
C ASP A 149 26.95 -8.99 -2.36
N LYS A 150 26.40 -9.49 -1.24
CA LYS A 150 27.02 -10.59 -0.48
C LYS A 150 26.31 -11.94 -0.64
N PHE A 151 24.99 -11.96 -0.82
CA PHE A 151 24.17 -13.17 -0.65
C PHE A 151 23.40 -13.60 -1.89
N MET A 152 23.29 -12.74 -2.91
CA MET A 152 22.53 -13.05 -4.12
C MET A 152 23.14 -14.24 -4.86
N SER A 153 22.32 -15.24 -5.17
CA SER A 153 22.68 -16.44 -5.93
C SER A 153 21.65 -16.70 -7.02
N ASP A 154 22.01 -17.53 -7.99
CA ASP A 154 21.07 -17.98 -9.01
C ASP A 154 19.88 -18.68 -8.34
N ILE A 155 18.69 -18.50 -8.92
CA ILE A 155 17.45 -18.96 -8.31
C ILE A 155 16.75 -19.99 -9.20
N SER A 156 16.22 -21.06 -8.59
CA SER A 156 15.37 -22.02 -9.27
C SER A 156 14.01 -21.37 -9.58
N ILE A 157 13.63 -21.34 -10.85
CA ILE A 157 12.43 -20.70 -11.39
C ILE A 157 11.39 -21.67 -11.92
N SER A 158 11.53 -22.98 -11.66
CA SER A 158 10.51 -23.97 -11.93
C SER A 158 10.41 -25.02 -10.83
N ARG A 159 9.36 -25.82 -10.85
CA ARG A 159 9.07 -26.91 -9.92
C ARG A 159 8.50 -28.10 -10.67
N GLU A 160 9.06 -29.28 -10.42
CA GLU A 160 8.58 -30.55 -10.98
C GLU A 160 7.43 -31.14 -10.16
N THR A 161 7.52 -31.01 -8.83
CA THR A 161 6.55 -31.60 -7.89
C THR A 161 5.22 -30.86 -7.84
N VAL A 162 5.20 -29.57 -8.19
CA VAL A 162 3.99 -28.75 -8.21
C VAL A 162 3.18 -29.01 -9.49
N LYS A 163 1.87 -29.24 -9.35
CA LYS A 163 0.96 -29.48 -10.50
C LYS A 163 0.11 -28.28 -10.86
N TRP A 164 -0.07 -27.35 -9.92
CA TRP A 164 -0.84 -26.11 -10.10
C TRP A 164 0.09 -24.95 -10.45
N GLY A 165 -0.16 -24.27 -11.56
CA GLY A 165 0.65 -23.15 -12.05
C GLY A 165 0.75 -23.13 -13.57
N ILE A 166 1.48 -22.15 -14.10
CA ILE A 166 1.75 -22.03 -15.53
C ILE A 166 2.82 -23.07 -15.91
N ALA A 167 2.56 -23.86 -16.95
CA ALA A 167 3.54 -24.81 -17.48
C ALA A 167 4.76 -24.07 -18.05
N VAL A 168 5.94 -24.64 -17.90
CA VAL A 168 7.13 -24.11 -18.56
C VAL A 168 6.97 -24.27 -20.08
N PRO A 169 7.17 -23.20 -20.88
CA PRO A 169 7.05 -23.30 -22.34
C PRO A 169 7.99 -24.36 -22.96
N GLY A 170 7.40 -25.42 -23.50
CA GLY A 170 8.11 -26.55 -24.08
C GLY A 170 8.43 -27.69 -23.09
N ASP A 171 8.03 -27.59 -21.84
CA ASP A 171 8.17 -28.63 -20.81
C ASP A 171 6.97 -28.67 -19.87
N GLU A 172 5.97 -29.46 -20.21
CA GLU A 172 4.74 -29.60 -19.42
C GLU A 172 4.94 -30.37 -18.10
N SER A 173 6.08 -30.98 -17.86
CA SER A 173 6.40 -31.63 -16.59
C SER A 173 6.70 -30.64 -15.48
N GLN A 174 7.10 -29.44 -15.85
CA GLN A 174 7.52 -28.36 -14.96
C GLN A 174 6.46 -27.24 -14.85
N ARG A 175 6.37 -26.61 -13.68
CA ARG A 175 5.58 -25.39 -13.48
C ARG A 175 6.50 -24.21 -13.16
N ILE A 176 6.20 -23.05 -13.76
CA ILE A 176 6.94 -21.82 -13.48
C ILE A 176 6.79 -21.49 -11.99
N TYR A 177 7.90 -21.10 -11.38
CA TYR A 177 7.95 -20.71 -9.97
C TYR A 177 7.10 -19.48 -9.71
N VAL A 178 6.33 -19.52 -8.62
CA VAL A 178 5.33 -18.50 -8.29
C VAL A 178 5.85 -17.07 -8.34
N TRP A 179 7.04 -16.80 -7.84
CA TRP A 179 7.61 -15.44 -7.87
C TRP A 179 8.07 -15.00 -9.26
N PHE A 180 8.54 -15.93 -10.10
CA PHE A 180 8.87 -15.62 -11.49
C PHE A 180 7.60 -15.35 -12.32
N ASP A 181 6.50 -16.03 -12.01
CA ASP A 181 5.17 -15.78 -12.57
C ASP A 181 4.57 -14.47 -12.02
N ALA A 182 4.40 -14.39 -10.71
CA ALA A 182 3.67 -13.30 -10.07
C ALA A 182 4.24 -11.90 -10.37
N LEU A 183 5.57 -11.73 -10.41
CA LEU A 183 6.18 -10.43 -10.68
C LEU A 183 5.81 -9.85 -12.05
N ILE A 184 5.54 -10.71 -13.02
CA ILE A 184 5.15 -10.31 -14.38
C ILE A 184 3.75 -9.66 -14.41
N ASN A 185 2.94 -9.80 -13.32
CA ASN A 185 1.63 -9.15 -13.25
C ASN A 185 1.72 -7.62 -13.38
N TYR A 186 2.81 -7.00 -12.94
CA TYR A 186 3.03 -5.55 -13.08
C TYR A 186 3.07 -5.11 -14.54
N LEU A 187 3.54 -5.98 -15.45
CA LEU A 187 3.57 -5.73 -16.89
C LEU A 187 2.23 -6.07 -17.53
N THR A 188 1.71 -7.28 -17.25
CA THR A 188 0.47 -7.76 -17.88
C THR A 188 -0.75 -6.98 -17.44
N GLY A 189 -0.76 -6.47 -16.20
CA GLY A 189 -1.80 -5.59 -15.70
C GLY A 189 -1.93 -4.28 -16.47
N VAL A 190 -0.89 -3.85 -17.17
CA VAL A 190 -0.85 -2.65 -18.01
C VAL A 190 -0.68 -2.94 -19.51
N GLY A 191 -0.95 -4.20 -19.96
CA GLY A 191 -1.08 -4.54 -21.37
C GLY A 191 0.10 -5.26 -22.00
N TYR A 192 1.15 -5.64 -21.27
CA TYR A 192 2.26 -6.41 -21.82
C TYR A 192 1.79 -7.72 -22.48
N GLY A 193 2.23 -7.93 -23.71
CA GLY A 193 1.85 -9.10 -24.51
C GLY A 193 0.47 -9.04 -25.16
N THR A 194 -0.34 -8.00 -24.88
CA THR A 194 -1.72 -7.89 -25.41
C THR A 194 -2.07 -6.52 -25.96
N ASP A 195 -1.63 -5.42 -25.33
CA ASP A 195 -1.90 -4.04 -25.74
C ASP A 195 -0.62 -3.19 -25.59
N ALA A 196 0.11 -3.04 -26.69
CA ALA A 196 1.37 -2.30 -26.70
C ALA A 196 1.17 -0.82 -26.40
N VAL A 197 0.06 -0.21 -26.82
CA VAL A 197 -0.22 1.20 -26.59
C VAL A 197 -0.46 1.48 -25.10
N GLN A 198 -1.25 0.63 -24.45
CA GLN A 198 -1.49 0.73 -23.02
C GLN A 198 -0.20 0.46 -22.24
N PHE A 199 0.58 -0.54 -22.65
CA PHE A 199 1.86 -0.85 -22.01
C PHE A 199 2.84 0.33 -22.08
N GLU A 200 3.07 0.91 -23.25
CA GLU A 200 3.96 2.08 -23.42
C GLU A 200 3.50 3.29 -22.62
N LYS A 201 2.18 3.45 -22.45
CA LYS A 201 1.61 4.56 -21.66
C LYS A 201 1.87 4.44 -20.16
N TYR A 202 1.82 3.22 -19.60
CA TYR A 202 1.83 3.00 -18.15
C TYR A 202 3.10 2.35 -17.61
N TRP A 203 3.97 1.82 -18.48
CA TRP A 203 5.26 1.29 -18.08
C TRP A 203 6.39 2.26 -18.50
N PRO A 204 7.39 2.53 -17.65
CA PRO A 204 7.64 1.93 -16.33
C PRO A 204 6.70 2.46 -15.22
N ALA A 205 6.46 1.64 -14.20
CA ALA A 205 5.73 2.04 -13.02
C ALA A 205 6.45 3.17 -12.26
N ASP A 206 5.70 4.20 -11.84
CA ASP A 206 6.24 5.27 -11.00
C ASP A 206 6.54 4.77 -9.59
N LEU A 207 5.64 3.93 -9.04
CA LEU A 207 5.76 3.37 -7.69
C LEU A 207 5.26 1.93 -7.66
N GLN A 208 6.06 1.04 -7.08
CA GLN A 208 5.63 -0.28 -6.63
C GLN A 208 5.62 -0.29 -5.10
N LEU A 209 4.44 -0.43 -4.51
CA LEU A 209 4.23 -0.46 -3.07
C LEU A 209 4.15 -1.91 -2.60
N VAL A 210 5.07 -2.33 -1.72
CA VAL A 210 5.23 -3.73 -1.33
C VAL A 210 5.43 -3.89 0.19
N GLY A 211 5.13 -5.06 0.73
CA GLY A 211 5.52 -5.43 2.10
C GLY A 211 7.04 -5.62 2.22
N LYS A 212 7.60 -5.28 3.36
CA LYS A 212 9.05 -5.40 3.61
C LYS A 212 9.60 -6.82 3.45
N ASP A 213 8.78 -7.85 3.66
CA ASP A 213 9.14 -9.27 3.55
C ASP A 213 9.45 -9.72 2.13
N ILE A 214 8.84 -9.06 1.14
CA ILE A 214 8.99 -9.39 -0.29
C ILE A 214 9.93 -8.44 -1.04
N ILE A 215 10.62 -7.55 -0.33
CA ILE A 215 11.47 -6.52 -0.95
C ILE A 215 12.62 -7.11 -1.78
N LYS A 216 13.18 -8.25 -1.37
CA LYS A 216 14.28 -8.90 -2.11
C LYS A 216 13.82 -9.40 -3.47
N PHE A 217 12.58 -9.87 -3.59
CA PHE A 217 12.00 -10.26 -4.88
C PHE A 217 11.82 -9.03 -5.78
N HIS A 218 11.35 -7.91 -5.23
CA HIS A 218 11.07 -6.69 -6.00
C HIS A 218 12.30 -5.86 -6.33
N CYS A 219 13.38 -5.99 -5.56
CA CYS A 219 14.57 -5.15 -5.71
C CYS A 219 15.84 -5.93 -6.13
N ALA A 220 15.77 -7.26 -6.22
CA ALA A 220 16.87 -8.07 -6.77
C ALA A 220 16.38 -8.95 -7.92
N LEU A 221 15.41 -9.85 -7.70
CA LEU A 221 14.91 -10.75 -8.74
C LEU A 221 14.24 -9.97 -9.86
N TRP A 222 13.29 -9.10 -9.54
CA TRP A 222 12.48 -8.36 -10.51
C TRP A 222 13.32 -7.44 -11.43
N PRO A 223 14.24 -6.62 -10.92
CA PRO A 223 15.16 -5.86 -11.78
C PRO A 223 15.99 -6.73 -12.72
N ALA A 224 16.52 -7.86 -12.22
CA ALA A 224 17.27 -8.79 -13.06
C ALA A 224 16.41 -9.40 -14.16
N MET A 225 15.17 -9.78 -13.84
CA MET A 225 14.20 -10.30 -14.82
C MET A 225 13.92 -9.25 -15.90
N LEU A 226 13.65 -8.00 -15.53
CA LEU A 226 13.42 -6.91 -16.48
C LEU A 226 14.64 -6.65 -17.36
N MET A 227 15.85 -6.60 -16.79
CA MET A 227 17.09 -6.46 -17.55
C MET A 227 17.29 -7.61 -18.54
N SER A 228 16.98 -8.84 -18.13
CA SER A 228 17.04 -10.05 -18.99
C SER A 228 16.10 -9.94 -20.18
N ALA A 229 14.92 -9.38 -19.99
CA ALA A 229 13.92 -9.17 -21.03
C ALA A 229 14.12 -7.86 -21.82
N GLY A 230 15.14 -7.06 -21.50
CA GLY A 230 15.40 -5.75 -22.15
C GLY A 230 14.36 -4.69 -21.82
N LEU A 231 13.70 -4.77 -20.66
CA LEU A 231 12.66 -3.85 -20.23
C LEU A 231 13.19 -2.83 -19.21
N THR A 232 12.59 -1.65 -19.19
CA THR A 232 12.92 -0.57 -18.24
C THR A 232 12.50 -0.96 -16.82
N LEU A 233 13.29 -0.54 -15.83
CA LEU A 233 13.00 -0.76 -14.42
C LEU A 233 11.92 0.22 -13.91
N PRO A 234 11.14 -0.14 -12.85
CA PRO A 234 10.27 0.81 -12.16
C PRO A 234 11.09 1.94 -11.55
N LYS A 235 10.49 3.13 -11.38
CA LYS A 235 11.19 4.28 -10.82
C LYS A 235 11.48 4.11 -9.34
N THR A 236 10.47 3.67 -8.57
CA THR A 236 10.58 3.49 -7.12
C THR A 236 9.89 2.21 -6.66
N VAL A 237 10.54 1.48 -5.77
CA VAL A 237 9.94 0.40 -4.97
C VAL A 237 9.94 0.86 -3.51
N PHE A 238 8.74 1.04 -2.93
CA PHE A 238 8.58 1.43 -1.54
C PHE A 238 8.12 0.24 -0.70
N ALA A 239 8.89 -0.11 0.33
CA ALA A 239 8.56 -1.18 1.26
C ALA A 239 7.93 -0.63 2.53
N HIS A 240 6.65 -0.95 2.77
CA HIS A 240 5.99 -0.64 4.03
C HIS A 240 6.25 -1.70 5.10
N GLY A 241 6.14 -1.28 6.37
CA GLY A 241 6.29 -2.17 7.53
C GLY A 241 5.04 -3.03 7.79
N PHE A 242 5.11 -3.82 8.85
CA PHE A 242 4.01 -4.66 9.30
C PHE A 242 3.22 -4.00 10.42
N PHE A 243 1.96 -4.40 10.55
CA PHE A 243 1.16 -4.12 11.73
C PHE A 243 1.19 -5.31 12.69
N THR A 244 1.35 -5.02 13.97
CA THR A 244 1.00 -5.89 15.08
C THR A 244 -0.33 -5.44 15.68
N ILE A 245 -0.92 -6.27 16.53
CA ILE A 245 -2.11 -5.92 17.31
C ILE A 245 -1.78 -6.15 18.76
N ASP A 246 -1.77 -5.09 19.56
CA ASP A 246 -1.37 -5.12 20.96
C ASP A 246 0.00 -5.82 21.18
N GLY A 247 0.97 -5.50 20.32
CA GLY A 247 2.32 -6.05 20.31
C GLY A 247 2.44 -7.48 19.76
N ALA A 248 1.33 -8.13 19.40
CA ALA A 248 1.34 -9.49 18.86
C ALA A 248 1.17 -9.51 17.33
N LYS A 249 1.82 -10.49 16.67
CA LYS A 249 1.62 -10.71 15.23
C LYS A 249 0.15 -11.01 14.94
N ILE A 250 -0.39 -10.40 13.88
CA ILE A 250 -1.75 -10.69 13.40
C ILE A 250 -1.83 -12.15 12.95
N SER A 251 -2.72 -12.92 13.54
CA SER A 251 -2.91 -14.32 13.20
C SER A 251 -4.34 -14.79 13.48
N LYS A 252 -4.95 -15.46 12.50
CA LYS A 252 -6.24 -16.12 12.71
C LYS A 252 -6.21 -17.16 13.84
N SER A 253 -5.07 -17.85 14.02
CA SER A 253 -4.89 -18.84 15.07
C SER A 253 -4.78 -18.25 16.48
N LEU A 254 -4.38 -16.97 16.59
CA LEU A 254 -4.36 -16.23 17.86
C LEU A 254 -5.67 -15.51 18.16
N GLY A 255 -6.63 -15.53 17.22
CA GLY A 255 -7.93 -14.86 17.37
C GLY A 255 -7.85 -13.33 17.42
N ASN A 256 -6.70 -12.73 17.08
CA ASN A 256 -6.48 -11.29 17.09
C ASN A 256 -6.61 -10.64 15.72
N ALA A 257 -7.11 -11.37 14.71
CA ALA A 257 -7.38 -10.81 13.39
C ALA A 257 -8.56 -9.81 13.48
N ILE A 258 -8.36 -8.62 12.94
CA ILE A 258 -9.37 -7.57 12.90
C ILE A 258 -10.01 -7.56 11.50
N ASP A 259 -11.33 -7.50 11.45
CA ASP A 259 -12.06 -7.29 10.21
C ASP A 259 -12.02 -5.79 9.85
N PRO A 260 -11.35 -5.40 8.75
CA PRO A 260 -11.28 -3.99 8.35
C PRO A 260 -12.63 -3.40 7.96
N VAL A 261 -13.58 -4.23 7.50
CA VAL A 261 -14.93 -3.78 7.14
C VAL A 261 -15.72 -3.43 8.39
N GLU A 262 -15.63 -4.23 9.46
CA GLU A 262 -16.24 -3.91 10.75
C GLU A 262 -15.71 -2.60 11.32
N LEU A 263 -14.39 -2.40 11.30
CA LEU A 263 -13.78 -1.14 11.74
C LEU A 263 -14.25 0.05 10.89
N ALA A 264 -14.34 -0.13 9.56
CA ALA A 264 -14.84 0.91 8.68
C ALA A 264 -16.30 1.26 8.95
N ASN A 265 -17.13 0.29 9.31
CA ASN A 265 -18.51 0.52 9.70
C ASN A 265 -18.61 1.26 11.05
N ASP A 266 -17.72 0.94 11.99
CA ASP A 266 -17.71 1.55 13.32
C ASP A 266 -17.20 3.01 13.30
N PHE A 267 -16.12 3.31 12.59
CA PHE A 267 -15.43 4.60 12.64
C PHE A 267 -15.58 5.44 11.37
N GLY A 268 -16.00 4.83 10.27
CA GLY A 268 -15.91 5.39 8.94
C GLY A 268 -14.54 5.12 8.28
N MET A 269 -14.55 4.91 6.97
CA MET A 269 -13.33 4.60 6.22
C MET A 269 -12.27 5.70 6.33
N ASP A 270 -12.66 6.96 6.27
CA ASP A 270 -11.72 8.08 6.34
C ASP A 270 -11.00 8.15 7.70
N ALA A 271 -11.68 7.80 8.79
CA ALA A 271 -11.04 7.75 10.12
C ALA A 271 -10.02 6.60 10.20
N MET A 272 -10.32 5.44 9.59
CA MET A 272 -9.35 4.35 9.48
C MET A 272 -8.13 4.75 8.64
N ARG A 273 -8.36 5.35 7.46
CA ARG A 273 -7.28 5.83 6.60
C ARG A 273 -6.39 6.84 7.33
N TYR A 274 -7.03 7.79 8.03
CA TYR A 274 -6.31 8.77 8.86
C TYR A 274 -5.45 8.07 9.92
N PHE A 275 -6.04 7.16 10.69
CA PHE A 275 -5.32 6.43 11.74
C PHE A 275 -4.10 5.69 11.20
N LEU A 276 -4.29 4.87 10.16
CA LEU A 276 -3.21 4.05 9.59
C LEU A 276 -2.03 4.88 9.06
N MET A 277 -2.33 6.04 8.47
CA MET A 277 -1.29 6.93 7.91
C MET A 277 -0.74 7.94 8.94
N ARG A 278 -1.43 8.12 10.07
CA ARG A 278 -1.09 9.09 11.10
C ARG A 278 -0.36 8.51 12.29
N GLU A 279 -0.73 7.28 12.70
CA GLU A 279 -0.21 6.65 13.91
C GLU A 279 1.22 6.15 13.73
N ILE A 280 1.57 5.73 12.53
CA ILE A 280 2.85 5.06 12.26
C ILE A 280 3.57 5.80 11.13
N SER A 281 4.87 6.04 11.30
CA SER A 281 5.71 6.53 10.21
C SER A 281 5.68 5.52 9.06
N PHE A 282 5.27 5.98 7.89
CA PHE A 282 5.15 5.10 6.72
C PHE A 282 6.50 4.48 6.35
N GLY A 283 6.54 3.16 6.22
CA GLY A 283 7.77 2.38 6.03
C GLY A 283 8.29 1.68 7.29
N GLU A 284 7.87 2.10 8.48
CA GLU A 284 8.20 1.45 9.74
C GLU A 284 7.11 0.47 10.18
N ASP A 285 7.46 -0.44 11.09
CA ASP A 285 6.48 -1.31 11.73
C ASP A 285 5.63 -0.52 12.72
N GLY A 286 4.38 -0.93 12.87
CA GLY A 286 3.48 -0.27 13.78
C GLY A 286 2.58 -1.23 14.54
N ASP A 287 2.01 -0.73 15.63
CA ASP A 287 1.08 -1.47 16.44
C ASP A 287 -0.32 -0.86 16.32
N PHE A 288 -1.28 -1.69 15.89
CA PHE A 288 -2.68 -1.29 15.87
C PHE A 288 -3.28 -1.53 17.25
N SER A 289 -3.95 -0.52 17.76
CA SER A 289 -4.77 -0.62 18.96
C SER A 289 -6.10 0.10 18.74
N ARG A 290 -7.22 -0.57 19.03
CA ARG A 290 -8.55 0.05 18.96
C ARG A 290 -8.65 1.27 19.85
N ALA A 291 -8.08 1.22 21.06
CA ALA A 291 -8.06 2.34 21.99
C ALA A 291 -7.32 3.56 21.41
N ARG A 292 -6.21 3.35 20.70
CA ARG A 292 -5.51 4.46 20.02
C ARG A 292 -6.30 5.02 18.85
N LEU A 293 -7.01 4.17 18.09
CA LEU A 293 -7.91 4.63 17.04
C LEU A 293 -9.02 5.50 17.62
N GLU A 294 -9.64 5.10 18.73
CA GLU A 294 -10.65 5.87 19.44
C GLU A 294 -10.10 7.21 19.93
N GLN A 295 -8.91 7.20 20.54
CA GLN A 295 -8.25 8.42 21.01
C GLN A 295 -7.97 9.41 19.87
N ARG A 296 -7.50 8.93 18.71
CA ARG A 296 -7.26 9.76 17.53
C ARG A 296 -8.57 10.29 16.94
N TYR A 297 -9.58 9.45 16.86
CA TYR A 297 -10.90 9.83 16.37
C TYR A 297 -11.50 10.96 17.23
N ASP A 298 -11.56 10.78 18.54
CA ASP A 298 -12.17 11.76 19.43
C ASP A 298 -11.32 13.02 19.56
N GLY A 299 -10.00 12.89 19.71
CA GLY A 299 -9.09 14.01 19.93
C GLY A 299 -8.87 14.84 18.66
N GLU A 300 -8.33 14.21 17.61
CA GLU A 300 -7.89 14.93 16.42
C GLU A 300 -9.02 15.14 15.41
N LEU A 301 -9.86 14.12 15.16
CA LEU A 301 -10.89 14.23 14.12
C LEU A 301 -12.16 14.93 14.64
N ALA A 302 -12.73 14.49 15.75
CA ALA A 302 -13.97 15.09 16.27
C ALA A 302 -13.72 16.44 16.92
N ASN A 303 -12.77 16.52 17.89
CA ASN A 303 -12.57 17.72 18.69
C ASN A 303 -11.73 18.79 17.99
N GLU A 304 -10.66 18.45 17.27
CA GLU A 304 -9.84 19.46 16.59
C GLU A 304 -10.44 19.82 15.23
N LEU A 305 -10.53 18.87 14.27
CA LEU A 305 -10.94 19.13 12.90
C LEU A 305 -12.45 19.38 12.75
N GLY A 306 -13.27 18.46 13.24
CA GLY A 306 -14.73 18.54 13.10
C GLY A 306 -15.32 19.75 13.81
N ASN A 307 -14.84 20.01 15.04
CA ASN A 307 -15.26 21.19 15.81
C ASN A 307 -14.79 22.50 15.16
N LEU A 308 -13.58 22.56 14.58
CA LEU A 308 -13.10 23.73 13.84
C LEU A 308 -14.06 24.10 12.71
N VAL A 309 -14.34 23.12 11.81
CA VAL A 309 -15.22 23.36 10.66
C VAL A 309 -16.61 23.81 11.10
N ASN A 310 -17.20 23.10 12.07
CA ASN A 310 -18.53 23.42 12.57
C ASN A 310 -18.59 24.82 13.23
N ARG A 311 -17.61 25.18 14.09
CA ARG A 311 -17.54 26.49 14.77
C ARG A 311 -17.41 27.63 13.77
N VAL A 312 -16.53 27.52 12.78
CA VAL A 312 -16.29 28.57 11.80
C VAL A 312 -17.52 28.81 10.93
N LEU A 313 -18.14 27.74 10.42
CA LEU A 313 -19.36 27.87 9.61
C LEU A 313 -20.54 28.43 10.43
N THR A 314 -20.70 27.96 11.67
CA THR A 314 -21.74 28.51 12.58
C THR A 314 -21.51 30.02 12.83
N MET A 315 -20.27 30.44 13.05
CA MET A 315 -19.97 31.87 13.22
C MET A 315 -20.19 32.65 11.93
N ALA A 316 -19.80 32.11 10.78
CA ALA A 316 -20.03 32.75 9.48
C ALA A 316 -21.52 32.97 9.20
N GLN A 317 -22.37 31.96 9.47
CA GLN A 317 -23.83 32.10 9.38
C GLN A 317 -24.37 33.13 10.38
N LYS A 318 -24.01 32.98 11.64
CA LYS A 318 -24.53 33.83 12.73
C LYS A 318 -24.24 35.33 12.51
N TYR A 319 -23.08 35.63 11.96
CA TYR A 319 -22.63 37.01 11.75
C TYR A 319 -22.85 37.53 10.32
N GLY A 320 -23.58 36.77 9.50
CA GLY A 320 -23.99 37.21 8.15
C GLY A 320 -22.88 37.27 7.13
N TYR A 321 -21.79 36.53 7.35
CA TYR A 321 -20.68 36.45 6.38
C TYR A 321 -21.01 35.60 5.14
N ALA A 322 -22.17 35.00 5.07
CA ALA A 322 -22.58 33.99 4.07
C ALA A 322 -22.76 34.50 2.61
N THR A 323 -22.37 35.74 2.27
CA THR A 323 -22.78 36.35 1.02
C THR A 323 -21.78 36.28 -0.14
N GLN A 324 -20.64 35.65 0.04
CA GLN A 324 -19.72 35.41 -1.09
C GLN A 324 -19.30 33.93 -1.12
N PRO A 325 -19.41 33.26 -2.28
CA PRO A 325 -18.84 31.92 -2.43
C PRO A 325 -17.32 32.05 -2.23
N VAL A 326 -16.85 31.70 -1.06
CA VAL A 326 -15.47 31.93 -0.65
C VAL A 326 -14.50 31.14 -1.50
N ILE A 327 -14.92 30.02 -2.11
CA ILE A 327 -13.99 29.18 -2.85
C ILE A 327 -14.71 28.24 -3.83
N ASN A 328 -14.63 28.59 -5.10
CA ASN A 328 -14.98 27.70 -6.21
C ASN A 328 -13.80 26.86 -6.71
N LYS A 329 -12.65 26.88 -6.02
CA LYS A 329 -11.45 26.18 -6.46
C LYS A 329 -10.74 25.55 -5.25
N PRO A 330 -10.33 24.28 -5.33
CA PRO A 330 -9.45 23.68 -4.33
C PRO A 330 -8.19 24.54 -4.13
N ALA A 331 -7.74 24.67 -2.90
CA ALA A 331 -6.48 25.34 -2.62
C ALA A 331 -5.33 24.47 -3.15
N ASP A 332 -4.34 25.12 -3.76
CA ASP A 332 -3.13 24.50 -4.28
C ASP A 332 -1.83 25.14 -3.71
N ASP A 333 -1.98 26.15 -2.85
CA ASP A 333 -0.90 26.85 -2.17
C ASP A 333 -0.46 26.15 -0.88
N PHE A 334 -0.09 24.88 -1.01
CA PHE A 334 0.39 24.08 0.13
C PHE A 334 1.78 24.51 0.56
N SER A 335 2.08 24.29 1.86
CA SER A 335 3.43 24.54 2.38
C SER A 335 4.47 23.64 1.70
N ASP A 336 5.70 24.13 1.56
CA ASP A 336 6.79 23.33 0.99
C ASP A 336 7.03 22.04 1.81
N ALA A 337 6.86 22.10 3.14
CA ALA A 337 6.96 20.94 4.01
C ALA A 337 5.92 19.86 3.69
N TYR A 338 4.66 20.24 3.40
CA TYR A 338 3.62 19.31 2.98
C TYR A 338 3.94 18.70 1.61
N ARG A 339 4.31 19.54 0.63
CA ARG A 339 4.66 19.08 -0.74
C ARG A 339 5.81 18.07 -0.70
N GLN A 340 6.89 18.44 -0.01
CA GLN A 340 8.05 17.57 0.14
C GLN A 340 7.70 16.25 0.84
N ALA A 341 6.89 16.31 1.90
CA ALA A 341 6.46 15.09 2.61
C ALA A 341 5.63 14.15 1.69
N MET A 342 4.77 14.73 0.83
CA MET A 342 3.99 13.94 -0.14
C MET A 342 4.87 13.35 -1.25
N GLU A 343 5.82 14.12 -1.79
CA GLU A 343 6.77 13.66 -2.82
C GLU A 343 7.67 12.53 -2.30
N GLU A 344 8.11 12.62 -1.05
CA GLU A 344 8.94 11.62 -0.38
C GLU A 344 8.14 10.46 0.24
N ILE A 345 6.82 10.43 0.04
CA ILE A 345 5.89 9.41 0.60
C ILE A 345 5.96 9.35 2.13
N ARG A 346 6.26 10.46 2.79
CA ARG A 346 6.24 10.59 4.25
C ARG A 346 4.84 11.03 4.73
N LEU A 347 3.87 10.12 4.56
CA LEU A 347 2.44 10.38 4.75
C LEU A 347 2.11 10.89 6.17
N HIS A 348 2.80 10.36 7.18
CA HIS A 348 2.69 10.80 8.56
C HIS A 348 3.07 12.28 8.71
N ASP A 349 4.17 12.70 8.09
CA ASP A 349 4.64 14.09 8.15
C ASP A 349 3.69 15.04 7.40
N ALA A 350 3.17 14.61 6.26
CA ALA A 350 2.16 15.38 5.52
C ALA A 350 0.90 15.61 6.39
N LEU A 351 0.41 14.59 7.09
CA LEU A 351 -0.70 14.73 8.03
C LEU A 351 -0.34 15.58 9.26
N ASN A 352 0.92 15.62 9.70
CA ASN A 352 1.37 16.55 10.73
C ASN A 352 1.18 18.01 10.30
N GLU A 353 1.52 18.35 9.05
CA GLU A 353 1.32 19.70 8.50
C GLU A 353 -0.16 20.06 8.39
N VAL A 354 -1.03 19.11 8.02
CA VAL A 354 -2.49 19.32 8.05
C VAL A 354 -2.98 19.66 9.45
N MET A 355 -2.63 18.83 10.44
CA MET A 355 -3.09 19.02 11.81
C MET A 355 -2.46 20.27 12.48
N LYS A 356 -1.28 20.68 12.06
CA LYS A 356 -0.69 21.95 12.44
C LYS A 356 -1.57 23.13 11.99
N LEU A 357 -1.99 23.14 10.71
CA LEU A 357 -2.89 24.17 10.18
C LEU A 357 -4.26 24.17 10.89
N VAL A 358 -4.81 22.99 11.24
CA VAL A 358 -6.02 22.86 12.06
C VAL A 358 -5.86 23.52 13.42
N ARG A 359 -4.74 23.27 14.11
CA ARG A 359 -4.44 23.88 15.42
C ARG A 359 -4.22 25.38 15.33
N GLU A 360 -3.52 25.85 14.30
CA GLU A 360 -3.34 27.29 14.05
C GLU A 360 -4.68 27.99 13.83
N ALA A 361 -5.61 27.40 13.09
CA ALA A 361 -6.95 27.94 12.89
C ALA A 361 -7.76 27.96 14.19
N ASN A 362 -7.70 26.91 15.01
CA ASN A 362 -8.34 26.90 16.34
C ASN A 362 -7.74 27.99 17.25
N GLN A 363 -6.42 28.14 17.26
CA GLN A 363 -5.74 29.20 18.03
C GLN A 363 -6.13 30.60 17.54
N LEU A 364 -6.27 30.80 16.22
CA LEU A 364 -6.71 32.08 15.65
C LEU A 364 -8.12 32.46 16.16
N ILE A 365 -9.04 31.50 16.27
CA ILE A 365 -10.37 31.73 16.84
C ILE A 365 -10.27 32.23 18.27
N GLU A 366 -9.44 31.61 19.11
CA GLU A 366 -9.30 32.01 20.52
C GLU A 366 -8.64 33.40 20.66
N VAL A 367 -7.59 33.68 19.91
CA VAL A 367 -6.85 34.95 19.95
C VAL A 367 -7.71 36.11 19.40
N LYS A 368 -8.38 35.92 18.26
CA LYS A 368 -9.19 36.98 17.64
C LYS A 368 -10.56 37.14 18.29
N ALA A 369 -11.05 36.10 18.97
CA ALA A 369 -12.33 36.09 19.66
C ALA A 369 -13.48 36.70 18.81
N PRO A 370 -13.88 36.10 17.65
CA PRO A 370 -14.85 36.71 16.74
C PRO A 370 -16.16 37.15 17.40
N TRP A 371 -16.58 36.45 18.45
CA TRP A 371 -17.77 36.81 19.24
C TRP A 371 -17.61 38.16 20.01
N LYS A 372 -16.38 38.51 20.37
CA LYS A 372 -16.10 39.83 20.98
C LYS A 372 -16.12 40.92 19.92
N LEU A 373 -15.49 40.67 18.75
CA LEU A 373 -15.49 41.59 17.62
C LEU A 373 -16.93 41.92 17.17
N ALA A 374 -17.80 40.90 17.08
CA ALA A 374 -19.21 41.09 16.78
C ALA A 374 -19.94 41.93 17.85
N LYS A 375 -19.70 41.68 19.14
CA LYS A 375 -20.32 42.42 20.23
C LYS A 375 -19.87 43.91 20.28
N GLU A 376 -18.63 44.16 19.87
CA GLU A 376 -18.03 45.51 19.83
C GLU A 376 -18.33 46.26 18.52
N GLY A 377 -19.06 45.66 17.56
CA GLY A 377 -19.37 46.24 16.26
C GLY A 377 -18.18 46.39 15.32
N LYS A 378 -17.08 45.68 15.58
CA LYS A 378 -15.85 45.69 14.75
C LYS A 378 -15.98 44.80 13.50
N ASN A 379 -16.94 45.13 12.65
CA ASN A 379 -17.35 44.28 11.54
C ASN A 379 -16.23 43.99 10.52
N ASP A 380 -15.38 44.99 10.22
CA ASP A 380 -14.27 44.77 9.27
C ASP A 380 -13.26 43.76 9.78
N GLN A 381 -12.93 43.81 11.08
CA GLN A 381 -12.01 42.87 11.71
C GLN A 381 -12.65 41.48 11.83
N LEU A 382 -13.95 41.42 12.12
CA LEU A 382 -14.71 40.18 12.17
C LEU A 382 -14.72 39.52 10.79
N ASN A 383 -15.07 40.26 9.74
CA ASN A 383 -15.12 39.75 8.37
C ASN A 383 -13.74 39.28 7.88
N ALA A 384 -12.68 40.05 8.15
CA ALA A 384 -11.32 39.63 7.82
C ALA A 384 -10.92 38.34 8.54
N THR A 385 -11.28 38.20 9.82
CA THR A 385 -11.01 36.99 10.61
C THR A 385 -11.76 35.76 10.06
N LEU A 386 -13.05 35.92 9.79
CA LEU A 386 -13.87 34.82 9.25
C LEU A 386 -13.38 34.39 7.84
N LYS A 387 -13.02 35.38 6.99
CA LYS A 387 -12.41 35.10 5.69
C LYS A 387 -11.16 34.23 5.82
N THR A 388 -10.21 34.65 6.67
CA THR A 388 -8.98 33.88 6.93
C THR A 388 -9.27 32.47 7.41
N LEU A 389 -10.20 32.30 8.36
CA LEU A 389 -10.57 30.98 8.87
C LEU A 389 -11.18 30.08 7.80
N LEU A 390 -12.06 30.63 6.93
CA LEU A 390 -12.64 29.86 5.82
C LEU A 390 -11.58 29.47 4.78
N GLU A 391 -10.63 30.35 4.48
CA GLU A 391 -9.49 30.03 3.62
C GLU A 391 -8.61 28.90 4.22
N MET A 392 -8.35 28.95 5.54
CA MET A 392 -7.61 27.89 6.22
C MET A 392 -8.34 26.53 6.15
N ILE A 393 -9.66 26.51 6.39
CA ILE A 393 -10.47 25.28 6.29
C ILE A 393 -10.47 24.73 4.87
N THR A 394 -10.54 25.58 3.85
CA THR A 394 -10.46 25.15 2.46
C THR A 394 -9.12 24.49 2.18
N ARG A 395 -8.03 25.08 2.63
CA ARG A 395 -6.70 24.51 2.50
C ARG A 395 -6.61 23.17 3.22
N VAL A 396 -7.11 23.08 4.47
CA VAL A 396 -7.19 21.80 5.21
C VAL A 396 -7.97 20.75 4.43
N GLY A 397 -9.14 21.09 3.90
CA GLY A 397 -9.94 20.19 3.07
C GLY A 397 -9.17 19.66 1.85
N SER A 398 -8.49 20.56 1.13
CA SER A 398 -7.69 20.20 -0.04
C SER A 398 -6.48 19.32 0.32
N MET A 399 -5.78 19.62 1.41
CA MET A 399 -4.66 18.82 1.91
C MET A 399 -5.10 17.42 2.38
N LEU A 400 -6.34 17.28 2.88
CA LEU A 400 -6.91 16.01 3.33
C LEU A 400 -7.38 15.12 2.18
N ALA A 401 -7.60 15.63 0.99
CA ALA A 401 -8.17 14.86 -0.13
C ALA A 401 -7.47 13.52 -0.42
N PRO A 402 -6.14 13.42 -0.43
CA PRO A 402 -5.45 12.13 -0.64
C PRO A 402 -5.64 11.13 0.52
N PHE A 403 -5.88 11.63 1.72
CA PHE A 403 -5.97 10.84 2.96
C PHE A 403 -7.41 10.45 3.31
N MET A 404 -8.30 11.43 3.22
CA MET A 404 -9.69 11.38 3.70
C MET A 404 -10.61 11.98 2.63
N PRO A 405 -10.79 11.30 1.47
CA PRO A 405 -11.50 11.86 0.32
C PRO A 405 -12.94 12.26 0.63
N THR A 406 -13.70 11.42 1.35
CA THR A 406 -15.10 11.71 1.70
C THR A 406 -15.18 12.91 2.66
N THR A 407 -14.26 13.02 3.61
CA THR A 407 -14.20 14.16 4.54
C THR A 407 -13.85 15.45 3.79
N SER A 408 -12.91 15.40 2.86
CA SER A 408 -12.54 16.53 2.00
C SER A 408 -13.75 17.03 1.18
N GLU A 409 -14.49 16.12 0.54
CA GLU A 409 -15.71 16.43 -0.21
C GLU A 409 -16.79 17.05 0.69
N ARG A 410 -17.01 16.51 1.90
CA ARG A 410 -17.96 17.06 2.87
C ARG A 410 -17.57 18.45 3.35
N ILE A 411 -16.28 18.71 3.59
CA ILE A 411 -15.78 20.06 3.92
C ILE A 411 -16.09 21.01 2.77
N ALA A 412 -15.79 20.64 1.53
CA ALA A 412 -16.05 21.48 0.35
C ALA A 412 -17.56 21.78 0.17
N ALA A 413 -18.42 20.77 0.34
CA ALA A 413 -19.87 20.94 0.26
C ALA A 413 -20.41 21.88 1.35
N GLN A 414 -19.92 21.74 2.60
CA GLN A 414 -20.30 22.62 3.71
C GLN A 414 -19.83 24.06 3.49
N LEU A 415 -18.63 24.25 2.94
CA LEU A 415 -18.12 25.57 2.58
C LEU A 415 -18.95 26.23 1.47
N GLN A 416 -19.42 25.45 0.49
CA GLN A 416 -20.26 25.94 -0.59
C GLN A 416 -21.66 26.29 -0.11
N SER A 417 -22.27 25.45 0.71
CA SER A 417 -23.64 25.67 1.25
C SER A 417 -23.65 26.62 2.44
N MET A 418 -22.50 26.83 3.09
CA MET A 418 -22.35 27.49 4.38
C MET A 418 -23.20 26.86 5.48
N GLN A 419 -23.56 25.58 5.34
CA GLN A 419 -24.34 24.83 6.34
C GLN A 419 -23.43 23.91 7.16
N PRO A 420 -23.28 24.14 8.47
CA PRO A 420 -22.48 23.28 9.33
C PRO A 420 -23.18 21.94 9.56
N GLU A 421 -22.46 20.84 9.32
CA GLU A 421 -22.86 19.48 9.68
C GLU A 421 -21.73 18.77 10.42
N PRO A 422 -22.02 17.91 11.39
CA PRO A 422 -20.98 17.16 12.08
C PRO A 422 -20.18 16.27 11.10
N LEU A 423 -18.89 16.53 10.95
CA LEU A 423 -17.99 15.68 10.15
C LEU A 423 -17.73 14.33 10.83
N PHE A 424 -17.51 14.39 12.13
CA PHE A 424 -17.22 13.23 12.99
C PHE A 424 -18.15 13.30 14.19
N PRO A 425 -19.26 12.53 14.22
CA PRO A 425 -20.14 12.49 15.37
C PRO A 425 -19.40 11.92 16.59
N ARG A 426 -19.68 12.47 17.77
CA ARG A 426 -19.17 11.90 19.01
C ARG A 426 -19.74 10.50 19.18
N ARG A 427 -18.88 9.56 19.53
CA ARG A 427 -19.29 8.19 19.80
C ARG A 427 -19.77 8.09 21.25
N GLU A 428 -20.88 7.39 21.46
CA GLU A 428 -21.20 6.92 22.80
C GLU A 428 -20.20 5.81 23.13
N LEU A 429 -19.40 6.02 24.17
CA LEU A 429 -18.45 5.00 24.64
C LEU A 429 -19.29 3.78 25.03
N THR A 430 -19.22 2.71 24.25
CA THR A 430 -19.72 1.43 24.71
C THR A 430 -18.79 1.00 25.85
N PRO A 431 -19.29 0.79 27.07
CA PRO A 431 -18.44 0.32 28.17
C PRO A 431 -17.82 -1.03 27.76
N LEU A 432 -16.53 -1.18 27.99
CA LEU A 432 -15.78 -2.43 27.82
C LEU A 432 -16.33 -3.53 28.70
#